data_e662f8ecb19ba6f017ff0067930eaba2
#
_entry.id   e662f8ecb19ba6f017ff0067930eaba2
#
_cell.length_a   1.000
_cell.length_b   1.000
_cell.length_c   1.000
_cell.angle_alpha   90.00
_cell.angle_beta   90.00
_cell.angle_gamma   90.00
#
_symmetry.space_group_name_H-M   'P 1'
#
loop_
_entity.id
_entity.type
_entity.pdbx_description
1 polymer ?
#
loop_
_entity_poly.entity_id
_entity_poly.type
_entity_poly.pdbx_seq_one_letter_code
_entity_poly.pdbx_strand_id
1 'polypeptide(L)'
;QYNELLASIANTIQDYRGGSLPQPIPDHVERWVQQFDAAVQLPILQEIDHVLKKIYFSKEDVAKFLRGAMRTQKLTGDRPDKFWRSASFLDIQGGGSSQTDMLALFSEQLEDEHGFGIDDCGQGDEVFIYLDDGIFTGNRVRRDLEGWIGGNAPAQAKVHVICIAEHSGGRYYANTKIQEVIRASGKKIDITWWHAIELEDRKTYSATSDVLRPTAIPNDPAVQAHVAAMRYPPTL
;
A
#
# COMPACT_ATOMS: atom_id res chain seq x y z
N GLN A 1 26.46 -3.93 -20.53
CA GLN A 1 25.17 -4.47 -20.04
C GLN A 1 25.08 -4.48 -18.51
N TYR A 2 26.02 -5.07 -17.74
CA TYR A 2 25.97 -5.09 -16.28
C TYR A 2 25.89 -3.68 -15.70
N ASN A 3 26.83 -2.80 -16.02
CA ASN A 3 26.88 -1.41 -15.52
C ASN A 3 25.68 -0.57 -16.01
N GLU A 4 25.17 -0.84 -17.19
CA GLU A 4 23.96 -0.18 -17.72
C GLU A 4 22.73 -0.54 -16.89
N LEU A 5 22.60 -1.79 -16.46
CA LEU A 5 21.52 -2.23 -15.58
C LEU A 5 21.63 -1.61 -14.19
N LEU A 6 22.83 -1.55 -13.61
CA LEU A 6 23.03 -0.85 -12.33
C LEU A 6 22.57 0.60 -12.40
N ALA A 7 22.96 1.32 -13.45
CA ALA A 7 22.57 2.71 -13.65
C ALA A 7 21.05 2.85 -13.92
N SER A 8 20.48 1.95 -14.71
CA SER A 8 19.06 1.94 -15.03
C SER A 8 18.20 1.73 -13.78
N ILE A 9 18.55 0.74 -12.95
CA ILE A 9 17.87 0.44 -11.69
C ILE A 9 17.96 1.64 -10.74
N ALA A 10 19.20 2.15 -10.53
CA ALA A 10 19.42 3.30 -9.65
C ALA A 10 18.60 4.53 -10.07
N ASN A 11 18.50 4.78 -11.38
CA ASN A 11 17.70 5.88 -11.92
C ASN A 11 16.19 5.65 -11.71
N THR A 12 15.72 4.41 -11.87
CA THR A 12 14.29 4.08 -11.66
C THR A 12 13.86 4.34 -10.22
N ILE A 13 14.72 4.00 -9.24
CA ILE A 13 14.41 4.12 -7.80
C ILE A 13 15.03 5.38 -7.16
N GLN A 14 15.36 6.41 -7.95
CA GLN A 14 16.13 7.56 -7.48
C GLN A 14 15.51 8.34 -6.32
N ASP A 15 14.20 8.30 -6.18
CA ASP A 15 13.43 8.95 -5.11
C ASP A 15 13.09 8.01 -3.94
N TYR A 16 13.59 6.75 -3.97
CA TYR A 16 13.32 5.77 -2.93
C TYR A 16 13.76 6.27 -1.55
N ARG A 17 12.80 6.43 -0.63
CA ARG A 17 13.00 7.00 0.70
C ARG A 17 13.76 8.32 0.69
N GLY A 18 13.49 9.15 -0.31
CA GLY A 18 14.09 10.48 -0.44
C GLY A 18 13.94 11.30 0.85
N GLY A 19 15.04 11.92 1.29
CA GLY A 19 15.11 12.65 2.56
C GLY A 19 15.47 11.79 3.78
N SER A 20 15.20 10.47 3.76
CA SER A 20 15.56 9.55 4.86
C SER A 20 16.84 8.75 4.58
N LEU A 21 17.13 8.48 3.31
CA LEU A 21 18.31 7.76 2.85
C LEU A 21 19.02 8.55 1.74
N PRO A 22 20.35 8.35 1.56
CA PRO A 22 21.03 8.86 0.39
C PRO A 22 20.38 8.35 -0.90
N GLN A 23 20.32 9.20 -1.92
CA GLN A 23 19.80 8.81 -3.23
C GLN A 23 20.51 7.55 -3.74
N PRO A 24 19.77 6.54 -4.22
CA PRO A 24 20.35 5.34 -4.81
C PRO A 24 21.24 5.68 -6.01
N ILE A 25 22.44 5.11 -6.02
CA ILE A 25 23.42 5.23 -7.10
C ILE A 25 23.79 3.83 -7.59
N PRO A 26 24.44 3.67 -8.78
CA PRO A 26 24.86 2.35 -9.28
C PRO A 26 25.61 1.49 -8.28
N ASP A 27 26.52 2.06 -7.49
CA ASP A 27 27.26 1.34 -6.44
C ASP A 27 26.36 0.79 -5.34
N HIS A 28 25.24 1.45 -5.06
CA HIS A 28 24.24 0.95 -4.12
C HIS A 28 23.56 -0.34 -4.65
N VAL A 29 23.19 -0.34 -5.92
CA VAL A 29 22.62 -1.51 -6.59
C VAL A 29 23.64 -2.64 -6.70
N GLU A 30 24.91 -2.30 -7.00
CA GLU A 30 25.99 -3.27 -7.07
C GLU A 30 26.23 -3.96 -5.72
N ARG A 31 26.34 -3.22 -4.63
CA ARG A 31 26.46 -3.81 -3.28
C ARG A 31 25.29 -4.73 -2.94
N TRP A 32 24.08 -4.38 -3.39
CA TRP A 32 22.92 -5.22 -3.15
C TRP A 32 22.97 -6.52 -3.95
N VAL A 33 23.34 -6.48 -5.24
CA VAL A 33 23.37 -7.70 -6.07
C VAL A 33 24.55 -8.61 -5.71
N GLN A 34 25.64 -8.07 -5.15
CA GLN A 34 26.80 -8.83 -4.70
C GLN A 34 26.53 -9.82 -3.56
N GLN A 35 25.36 -9.75 -2.90
CA GLN A 35 24.94 -10.78 -1.94
C GLN A 35 24.61 -12.13 -2.59
N PHE A 36 24.43 -12.15 -3.91
CA PHE A 36 24.12 -13.37 -4.69
C PHE A 36 25.35 -13.90 -5.40
N ASP A 37 25.34 -15.19 -5.74
CA ASP A 37 26.43 -15.82 -6.50
C ASP A 37 26.65 -15.11 -7.84
N ALA A 38 27.90 -14.94 -8.25
CA ALA A 38 28.27 -14.20 -9.44
C ALA A 38 27.58 -14.70 -10.73
N ALA A 39 27.29 -16.01 -10.81
CA ALA A 39 26.61 -16.61 -11.97
C ALA A 39 25.17 -16.15 -12.15
N VAL A 40 24.50 -15.67 -11.07
CA VAL A 40 23.08 -15.27 -11.11
C VAL A 40 22.89 -13.75 -11.03
N GLN A 41 23.95 -12.97 -10.78
CA GLN A 41 23.83 -11.52 -10.62
C GLN A 41 23.28 -10.82 -11.86
N LEU A 42 23.78 -11.15 -13.05
CA LEU A 42 23.30 -10.53 -14.28
C LEU A 42 21.83 -10.87 -14.59
N PRO A 43 21.39 -12.12 -14.51
CA PRO A 43 19.95 -12.44 -14.60
C PRO A 43 19.08 -11.69 -13.57
N ILE A 44 19.52 -11.60 -12.31
CA ILE A 44 18.79 -10.87 -11.26
C ILE A 44 18.66 -9.40 -11.63
N LEU A 45 19.72 -8.74 -12.10
CA LEU A 45 19.65 -7.33 -12.51
C LEU A 45 18.70 -7.13 -13.69
N GLN A 46 18.69 -8.05 -14.66
CA GLN A 46 17.79 -7.98 -15.81
C GLN A 46 16.31 -8.06 -15.38
N GLU A 47 15.98 -9.01 -14.52
CA GLU A 47 14.62 -9.17 -14.00
C GLU A 47 14.19 -7.99 -13.10
N ILE A 48 15.05 -7.53 -12.20
CA ILE A 48 14.76 -6.38 -11.32
C ILE A 48 14.57 -5.11 -12.14
N ASP A 49 15.43 -4.83 -13.12
CA ASP A 49 15.26 -3.67 -14.01
C ASP A 49 13.92 -3.73 -14.75
N HIS A 50 13.57 -4.91 -15.26
CA HIS A 50 12.30 -5.12 -15.96
C HIS A 50 11.09 -4.90 -15.05
N VAL A 51 11.12 -5.48 -13.85
CA VAL A 51 10.02 -5.39 -12.89
C VAL A 51 9.87 -3.96 -12.38
N LEU A 52 10.96 -3.33 -11.91
CA LEU A 52 10.89 -1.98 -11.37
C LEU A 52 10.38 -0.95 -12.37
N LYS A 53 10.78 -1.04 -13.64
CA LYS A 53 10.26 -0.15 -14.69
C LYS A 53 8.75 -0.27 -14.91
N LYS A 54 8.17 -1.40 -14.52
CA LYS A 54 6.71 -1.63 -14.67
C LYS A 54 5.91 -1.26 -13.45
N ILE A 55 6.48 -1.45 -12.26
CA ILE A 55 5.70 -1.41 -11.02
C ILE A 55 6.24 -0.45 -9.97
N TYR A 56 7.39 0.21 -10.19
CA TYR A 56 7.88 1.19 -9.25
C TYR A 56 6.99 2.43 -9.29
N PHE A 57 6.46 2.80 -8.15
CA PHE A 57 5.72 4.04 -7.96
C PHE A 57 6.65 5.08 -7.35
N SER A 58 6.97 6.09 -8.13
CA SER A 58 7.69 7.25 -7.66
C SER A 58 6.83 8.10 -6.72
N LYS A 59 7.44 8.98 -5.94
CA LYS A 59 6.70 9.96 -5.11
C LYS A 59 5.73 10.78 -5.96
N GLU A 60 6.14 11.16 -7.19
CA GLU A 60 5.29 11.88 -8.12
C GLU A 60 4.10 11.05 -8.62
N ASP A 61 4.30 9.75 -8.88
CA ASP A 61 3.19 8.87 -9.28
C ASP A 61 2.16 8.73 -8.14
N VAL A 62 2.63 8.63 -6.89
CA VAL A 62 1.76 8.63 -5.72
C VAL A 62 1.01 9.95 -5.61
N ALA A 63 1.69 11.08 -5.70
CA ALA A 63 1.07 12.41 -5.67
C ALA A 63 0.02 12.56 -6.77
N LYS A 64 0.32 12.11 -7.99
CA LYS A 64 -0.61 12.11 -9.12
C LYS A 64 -1.85 11.24 -8.85
N PHE A 65 -1.67 10.06 -8.26
CA PHE A 65 -2.79 9.22 -7.85
C PHE A 65 -3.67 9.91 -6.80
N LEU A 66 -3.08 10.53 -5.79
CA LEU A 66 -3.80 11.25 -4.74
C LEU A 66 -4.57 12.44 -5.33
N ARG A 67 -3.96 13.26 -6.20
CA ARG A 67 -4.66 14.32 -6.92
C ARG A 67 -5.83 13.79 -7.77
N GLY A 68 -5.65 12.64 -8.42
CA GLY A 68 -6.71 11.94 -9.14
C GLY A 68 -7.87 11.55 -8.23
N ALA A 69 -7.58 11.00 -7.06
CA ALA A 69 -8.58 10.66 -6.05
C ALA A 69 -9.33 11.92 -5.55
N MET A 70 -8.60 13.02 -5.31
CA MET A 70 -9.18 14.29 -4.86
C MET A 70 -10.20 14.89 -5.84
N ARG A 71 -10.03 14.63 -7.13
CA ARG A 71 -10.90 15.14 -8.22
C ARG A 71 -11.98 14.15 -8.64
N THR A 72 -11.94 12.92 -8.15
CA THR A 72 -12.84 11.85 -8.61
C THR A 72 -14.26 12.10 -8.11
N GLN A 73 -15.18 12.46 -9.02
CA GLN A 73 -16.60 12.74 -8.71
C GLN A 73 -17.29 11.56 -7.99
N LYS A 74 -16.89 10.34 -8.29
CA LYS A 74 -17.42 9.14 -7.63
C LYS A 74 -17.11 9.10 -6.12
N LEU A 75 -16.00 9.73 -5.69
CA LEU A 75 -15.61 9.87 -4.29
C LEU A 75 -16.17 11.17 -3.68
N THR A 76 -15.94 12.29 -4.35
CA THR A 76 -16.14 13.64 -3.79
C THR A 76 -17.48 14.28 -4.18
N GLY A 77 -18.22 13.69 -5.12
CA GLY A 77 -19.39 14.32 -5.71
C GLY A 77 -19.02 15.55 -6.55
N ASP A 78 -19.95 16.48 -6.67
CA ASP A 78 -19.81 17.69 -7.49
C ASP A 78 -19.04 18.82 -6.80
N ARG A 79 -18.72 18.67 -5.52
CA ARG A 79 -18.08 19.70 -4.69
C ARG A 79 -16.86 19.14 -3.93
N PRO A 80 -15.73 18.86 -4.60
CA PRO A 80 -14.55 18.29 -3.96
C PRO A 80 -14.04 19.11 -2.77
N ASP A 81 -13.98 20.43 -2.90
CA ASP A 81 -13.58 21.36 -1.84
C ASP A 81 -14.39 21.20 -0.58
N LYS A 82 -15.72 21.13 -0.71
CA LYS A 82 -16.63 20.91 0.41
C LYS A 82 -16.49 19.52 1.01
N PHE A 83 -16.35 18.51 0.16
CA PHE A 83 -16.16 17.12 0.59
C PHE A 83 -14.92 17.00 1.47
N TRP A 84 -13.76 17.48 1.00
CA TRP A 84 -12.51 17.36 1.74
C TRP A 84 -12.52 18.17 3.05
N ARG A 85 -13.08 19.37 3.06
CA ARG A 85 -13.24 20.12 4.32
C ARG A 85 -14.10 19.41 5.34
N SER A 86 -15.10 18.65 4.89
CA SER A 86 -15.98 17.89 5.81
C SER A 86 -15.37 16.57 6.25
N ALA A 87 -14.44 15.98 5.50
CA ALA A 87 -13.84 14.69 5.78
C ALA A 87 -12.88 14.72 6.97
N SER A 88 -12.97 13.74 7.85
CA SER A 88 -12.04 13.53 8.96
C SER A 88 -11.00 12.47 8.58
N PHE A 89 -9.73 12.80 8.72
CA PHE A 89 -8.64 11.86 8.44
C PHE A 89 -8.32 11.03 9.67
N LEU A 90 -8.26 9.71 9.50
CA LEU A 90 -7.96 8.77 10.58
C LEU A 90 -6.43 8.58 10.67
N ASP A 91 -5.84 9.09 11.74
CA ASP A 91 -4.46 8.80 12.15
C ASP A 91 -4.51 7.83 13.33
N ILE A 92 -4.64 6.55 13.05
CA ILE A 92 -4.94 5.50 14.04
C ILE A 92 -4.01 4.30 13.99
N GLN A 93 -2.99 4.32 13.14
CA GLN A 93 -2.00 3.24 13.11
C GLN A 93 -1.12 3.26 14.35
N GLY A 94 -1.12 2.16 15.10
CA GLY A 94 -0.35 2.01 16.33
C GLY A 94 1.16 1.74 16.14
N GLY A 95 1.70 1.86 14.90
CA GLY A 95 3.12 1.63 14.62
C GLY A 95 3.44 1.61 13.13
N GLY A 96 4.68 1.99 12.80
CA GLY A 96 5.11 2.30 11.43
C GLY A 96 4.91 3.79 11.12
N SER A 97 5.43 4.25 9.99
CA SER A 97 5.31 5.65 9.54
C SER A 97 4.47 5.81 8.27
N SER A 98 4.04 4.71 7.64
CA SER A 98 3.40 4.77 6.33
C SER A 98 2.13 5.61 6.31
N GLN A 99 1.28 5.48 7.33
CA GLN A 99 0.07 6.31 7.42
C GLN A 99 0.41 7.79 7.62
N THR A 100 1.33 8.10 8.51
CA THR A 100 1.78 9.49 8.76
C THR A 100 2.40 10.11 7.50
N ASP A 101 3.26 9.35 6.79
CA ASP A 101 3.88 9.79 5.54
C ASP A 101 2.83 10.02 4.44
N MET A 102 1.82 9.15 4.33
CA MET A 102 0.71 9.30 3.40
C MET A 102 -0.20 10.48 3.74
N LEU A 103 -0.48 10.71 5.02
CA LEU A 103 -1.25 11.86 5.47
C LEU A 103 -0.52 13.18 5.16
N ALA A 104 0.78 13.25 5.41
CA ALA A 104 1.60 14.42 5.08
C ALA A 104 1.59 14.70 3.57
N LEU A 105 1.82 13.66 2.74
CA LEU A 105 1.78 13.81 1.28
C LEU A 105 0.38 14.22 0.79
N PHE A 106 -0.66 13.67 1.38
CA PHE A 106 -2.03 14.05 1.03
C PHE A 106 -2.32 15.52 1.39
N SER A 107 -1.84 16.00 2.53
CA SER A 107 -1.97 17.40 2.95
C SER A 107 -1.28 18.35 1.96
N GLU A 108 -0.04 18.02 1.54
CA GLU A 108 0.68 18.77 0.48
C GLU A 108 -0.17 18.88 -0.80
N GLN A 109 -0.77 17.76 -1.23
CA GLN A 109 -1.59 17.77 -2.44
C GLN A 109 -2.92 18.52 -2.27
N LEU A 110 -3.52 18.52 -1.08
CA LEU A 110 -4.71 19.30 -0.78
C LEU A 110 -4.43 20.81 -0.82
N GLU A 111 -3.29 21.23 -0.29
CA GLU A 111 -2.85 22.62 -0.33
C GLU A 111 -2.66 23.08 -1.77
N ASP A 112 -2.01 22.27 -2.61
CA ASP A 112 -1.77 22.57 -4.02
C ASP A 112 -3.07 22.63 -4.85
N GLU A 113 -4.03 21.74 -4.60
CA GLU A 113 -5.26 21.61 -5.38
C GLU A 113 -6.40 22.49 -4.90
N HIS A 114 -6.50 22.72 -3.60
CA HIS A 114 -7.67 23.35 -2.96
C HIS A 114 -7.31 24.53 -2.05
N GLY A 115 -6.03 24.80 -1.79
CA GLY A 115 -5.56 25.91 -0.96
C GLY A 115 -5.78 25.70 0.54
N PHE A 116 -5.88 24.47 1.01
CA PHE A 116 -5.97 24.12 2.43
C PHE A 116 -5.40 22.73 2.69
N GLY A 117 -4.90 22.48 3.89
CA GLY A 117 -4.34 21.20 4.33
C GLY A 117 -5.32 20.33 5.14
N ILE A 118 -4.84 19.17 5.59
CA ILE A 118 -5.61 18.24 6.41
C ILE A 118 -6.09 18.90 7.72
N ASP A 119 -5.32 19.80 8.28
CA ASP A 119 -5.65 20.49 9.54
C ASP A 119 -6.90 21.38 9.42
N ASP A 120 -7.26 21.80 8.21
CA ASP A 120 -8.48 22.56 7.90
C ASP A 120 -9.70 21.66 7.62
N CYS A 121 -9.53 20.36 7.68
CA CYS A 121 -10.55 19.34 7.42
C CYS A 121 -11.30 18.93 8.71
N GLY A 122 -12.19 17.94 8.61
CA GLY A 122 -12.92 17.42 9.79
C GLY A 122 -14.08 18.31 10.24
N GLN A 123 -14.61 19.17 9.38
CA GLN A 123 -15.77 20.04 9.73
C GLN A 123 -17.10 19.27 9.72
N GLY A 124 -17.10 18.02 9.26
CA GLY A 124 -18.24 17.11 9.28
C GLY A 124 -18.00 15.90 10.18
N ASP A 125 -19.05 15.13 10.41
CA ASP A 125 -19.04 13.96 11.30
C ASP A 125 -19.41 12.64 10.61
N GLU A 126 -19.60 12.66 9.28
CA GLU A 126 -20.07 11.49 8.53
C GLU A 126 -18.99 10.79 7.68
N VAL A 127 -17.99 11.53 7.21
CA VAL A 127 -17.00 11.04 6.25
C VAL A 127 -15.64 10.90 6.92
N PHE A 128 -15.04 9.71 6.79
CA PHE A 128 -13.73 9.38 7.37
C PHE A 128 -12.83 8.81 6.28
N ILE A 129 -11.57 9.25 6.28
CA ILE A 129 -10.56 8.82 5.33
C ILE A 129 -9.47 8.04 6.08
N TYR A 130 -9.23 6.82 5.67
CA TYR A 130 -8.08 6.02 6.10
C TYR A 130 -7.11 5.92 4.92
N LEU A 131 -5.90 6.44 5.09
CA LEU A 131 -4.83 6.37 4.09
C LEU A 131 -3.80 5.33 4.49
N ASP A 132 -3.27 4.59 3.52
CA ASP A 132 -2.11 3.72 3.71
C ASP A 132 -1.35 3.58 2.38
N ASP A 133 -0.09 3.16 2.42
CA ASP A 133 0.71 2.90 1.23
C ASP A 133 0.29 1.57 0.56
N GLY A 134 0.02 0.53 1.33
CA GLY A 134 -0.34 -0.76 0.78
C GLY A 134 -1.09 -1.70 1.71
N ILE A 135 -1.98 -2.50 1.13
CA ILE A 135 -2.75 -3.52 1.84
C ILE A 135 -2.30 -4.91 1.34
N PHE A 136 -1.45 -5.59 2.12
CA PHE A 136 -0.97 -6.94 1.79
C PHE A 136 -1.84 -8.02 2.43
N THR A 137 -1.68 -8.28 3.73
CA THR A 137 -2.48 -9.30 4.45
C THR A 137 -3.83 -8.78 4.92
N GLY A 138 -4.05 -7.46 4.88
CA GLY A 138 -5.23 -6.80 5.43
C GLY A 138 -5.29 -6.73 6.97
N ASN A 139 -4.34 -7.35 7.68
CA ASN A 139 -4.38 -7.41 9.15
C ASN A 139 -4.22 -6.05 9.82
N ARG A 140 -3.45 -5.12 9.26
CA ARG A 140 -3.26 -3.80 9.83
C ARG A 140 -4.55 -3.00 9.74
N VAL A 141 -5.01 -2.70 8.54
CA VAL A 141 -6.24 -1.94 8.31
C VAL A 141 -7.44 -2.55 9.04
N ARG A 142 -7.50 -3.90 9.12
CA ARG A 142 -8.52 -4.59 9.90
C ARG A 142 -8.46 -4.19 11.38
N ARG A 143 -7.30 -4.34 12.04
CA ARG A 143 -7.15 -4.04 13.48
C ARG A 143 -7.41 -2.58 13.80
N ASP A 144 -6.90 -1.68 12.95
CA ASP A 144 -7.06 -0.25 13.13
C ASP A 144 -8.54 0.15 13.06
N LEU A 145 -9.25 -0.30 12.02
CA LEU A 145 -10.68 -0.01 11.86
C LEU A 145 -11.56 -0.76 12.87
N GLU A 146 -11.25 -2.00 13.26
CA GLU A 146 -11.94 -2.70 14.35
C GLU A 146 -11.84 -1.92 15.66
N GLY A 147 -10.64 -1.44 16.01
CA GLY A 147 -10.42 -0.62 17.20
C GLY A 147 -11.19 0.70 17.15
N TRP A 148 -11.16 1.38 16.00
CA TRP A 148 -11.90 2.63 15.81
C TRP A 148 -13.42 2.42 15.85
N ILE A 149 -13.95 1.39 15.21
CA ILE A 149 -15.38 1.03 15.23
C ILE A 149 -15.84 0.71 16.64
N GLY A 150 -15.04 -0.05 17.40
CA GLY A 150 -15.33 -0.41 18.79
C GLY A 150 -15.28 0.75 19.77
N GLY A 151 -14.54 1.83 19.45
CA GLY A 151 -14.33 3.00 20.30
C GLY A 151 -14.96 4.26 19.74
N ASN A 152 -14.20 4.98 18.93
CA ASN A 152 -14.44 6.37 18.58
C ASN A 152 -15.36 6.60 17.35
N ALA A 153 -15.74 5.56 16.64
CA ALA A 153 -16.59 5.71 15.46
C ALA A 153 -18.00 6.20 15.86
N PRO A 154 -18.59 7.16 15.13
CA PRO A 154 -19.97 7.58 15.36
C PRO A 154 -20.97 6.46 15.03
N ALA A 155 -22.24 6.67 15.33
CA ALA A 155 -23.30 5.70 15.04
C ALA A 155 -23.52 5.48 13.53
N GLN A 156 -23.18 6.47 12.71
CA GLN A 156 -23.23 6.40 11.25
C GLN A 156 -21.97 7.02 10.68
N ALA A 157 -21.37 6.36 9.69
CA ALA A 157 -20.15 6.86 9.02
C ALA A 157 -20.00 6.28 7.61
N LYS A 158 -19.33 7.03 6.74
CA LYS A 158 -18.77 6.56 5.47
C LYS A 158 -17.26 6.58 5.59
N VAL A 159 -16.61 5.43 5.46
CA VAL A 159 -15.17 5.31 5.53
C VAL A 159 -14.63 5.02 4.14
N HIS A 160 -13.73 5.86 3.66
CA HIS A 160 -12.98 5.62 2.43
C HIS A 160 -11.58 5.17 2.80
N VAL A 161 -11.25 3.93 2.48
CA VAL A 161 -9.89 3.39 2.57
C VAL A 161 -9.22 3.64 1.24
N ILE A 162 -8.15 4.42 1.24
CA ILE A 162 -7.39 4.80 0.04
C ILE A 162 -5.97 4.30 0.20
N CYS A 163 -5.50 3.47 -0.73
CA CYS A 163 -4.12 2.96 -0.74
C CYS A 163 -3.54 2.97 -2.15
N ILE A 164 -2.21 2.89 -2.26
CA ILE A 164 -1.53 2.82 -3.56
C ILE A 164 -1.73 1.44 -4.16
N ALA A 165 -1.46 0.39 -3.39
CA ALA A 165 -1.57 -0.99 -3.85
C ALA A 165 -2.32 -1.86 -2.85
N GLU A 166 -3.11 -2.80 -3.35
CA GLU A 166 -3.76 -3.80 -2.50
C GLU A 166 -3.65 -5.21 -3.07
N HIS A 167 -3.47 -6.18 -2.20
CA HIS A 167 -3.69 -7.58 -2.51
C HIS A 167 -5.19 -7.89 -2.39
N SER A 168 -5.79 -8.43 -3.44
CA SER A 168 -7.23 -8.74 -3.47
C SER A 168 -7.66 -9.69 -2.34
N GLY A 169 -6.83 -10.69 -1.99
CA GLY A 169 -7.08 -11.57 -0.84
C GLY A 169 -6.99 -10.85 0.50
N GLY A 170 -6.02 -9.94 0.65
CA GLY A 170 -5.85 -9.14 1.87
C GLY A 170 -7.02 -8.18 2.10
N ARG A 171 -7.46 -7.49 1.04
CA ARG A 171 -8.66 -6.64 1.08
C ARG A 171 -9.91 -7.44 1.42
N TYR A 172 -10.12 -8.57 0.73
CA TYR A 172 -11.28 -9.43 0.99
C TYR A 172 -11.33 -9.89 2.45
N TYR A 173 -10.20 -10.34 2.99
CA TYR A 173 -10.09 -10.75 4.39
C TYR A 173 -10.40 -9.58 5.34
N ALA A 174 -9.75 -8.43 5.15
CA ALA A 174 -9.97 -7.25 5.98
C ALA A 174 -11.44 -6.81 5.96
N ASN A 175 -12.00 -6.66 4.76
CA ASN A 175 -13.39 -6.24 4.60
C ASN A 175 -14.37 -7.21 5.29
N THR A 176 -14.17 -8.52 5.12
CA THR A 176 -15.02 -9.53 5.76
C THR A 176 -15.01 -9.37 7.27
N LYS A 177 -13.83 -9.22 7.89
CA LYS A 177 -13.71 -9.08 9.34
C LYS A 177 -14.26 -7.75 9.86
N ILE A 178 -13.99 -6.67 9.18
CA ILE A 178 -14.55 -5.35 9.53
C ILE A 178 -16.09 -5.37 9.47
N GLN A 179 -16.68 -6.00 8.46
CA GLN A 179 -18.12 -6.14 8.36
C GLN A 179 -18.75 -6.97 9.50
N GLU A 180 -18.01 -7.97 10.03
CA GLU A 180 -18.41 -8.70 11.24
C GLU A 180 -18.51 -7.77 12.45
N VAL A 181 -17.50 -6.90 12.64
CA VAL A 181 -17.46 -5.94 13.76
C VAL A 181 -18.54 -4.84 13.61
N ILE A 182 -18.73 -4.32 12.39
CA ILE A 182 -19.80 -3.35 12.12
C ILE A 182 -21.16 -3.93 12.54
N ARG A 183 -21.47 -5.15 12.10
CA ARG A 183 -22.74 -5.82 12.48
C ARG A 183 -22.87 -6.01 13.99
N ALA A 184 -21.80 -6.42 14.66
CA ALA A 184 -21.78 -6.63 16.10
C ALA A 184 -21.93 -5.32 16.90
N SER A 185 -21.42 -4.21 16.37
CA SER A 185 -21.51 -2.89 17.04
C SER A 185 -22.87 -2.23 16.95
N GLY A 186 -23.74 -2.67 16.04
CA GLY A 186 -25.02 -2.02 15.74
C GLY A 186 -24.90 -0.65 15.03
N LYS A 187 -23.69 -0.23 14.67
CA LYS A 187 -23.42 1.02 13.93
C LYS A 187 -23.72 0.85 12.43
N LYS A 188 -24.01 1.95 11.76
CA LYS A 188 -24.21 2.00 10.30
C LYS A 188 -22.96 2.59 9.65
N ILE A 189 -22.02 1.74 9.30
CA ILE A 189 -20.75 2.17 8.71
C ILE A 189 -20.59 1.53 7.33
N ASP A 190 -20.46 2.38 6.31
CA ASP A 190 -20.18 1.98 4.94
C ASP A 190 -18.70 2.12 4.64
N ILE A 191 -18.07 1.07 4.13
CA ILE A 191 -16.64 1.08 3.75
C ILE A 191 -16.49 0.97 2.25
N THR A 192 -15.77 1.90 1.67
CA THR A 192 -15.39 1.91 0.25
C THR A 192 -13.87 1.87 0.11
N TRP A 193 -13.38 1.02 -0.80
CA TRP A 193 -11.96 0.82 -1.05
C TRP A 193 -11.54 1.50 -2.36
N TRP A 194 -10.40 2.18 -2.34
CA TRP A 194 -9.82 2.93 -3.45
C TRP A 194 -8.34 2.59 -3.55
N HIS A 195 -7.88 2.21 -4.73
CA HIS A 195 -6.50 1.83 -4.98
C HIS A 195 -6.05 2.25 -6.38
N ALA A 196 -4.74 2.41 -6.56
CA ALA A 196 -4.13 2.60 -7.87
C ALA A 196 -3.86 1.24 -8.54
N ILE A 197 -3.41 0.25 -7.76
CA ILE A 197 -3.07 -1.09 -8.24
C ILE A 197 -3.77 -2.14 -7.37
N GLU A 198 -4.45 -3.09 -8.03
CA GLU A 198 -4.89 -4.35 -7.40
C GLU A 198 -3.95 -5.48 -7.85
N LEU A 199 -3.44 -6.25 -6.89
CA LEU A 199 -2.64 -7.45 -7.11
C LEU A 199 -3.49 -8.68 -6.80
N GLU A 200 -3.74 -9.52 -7.80
CA GLU A 200 -4.46 -10.78 -7.58
C GLU A 200 -3.55 -11.81 -6.91
N ASP A 201 -3.77 -12.06 -5.64
CA ASP A 201 -2.98 -12.97 -4.82
C ASP A 201 -3.76 -14.20 -4.33
N ARG A 202 -5.02 -14.34 -4.70
CA ARG A 202 -5.87 -15.45 -4.27
C ARG A 202 -5.52 -16.73 -5.02
N LYS A 203 -5.31 -17.81 -4.28
CA LYS A 203 -4.94 -19.13 -4.85
C LYS A 203 -5.95 -19.67 -5.86
N THR A 204 -7.22 -19.36 -5.70
CA THR A 204 -8.30 -19.77 -6.60
C THR A 204 -8.14 -19.21 -8.02
N TYR A 205 -7.42 -18.11 -8.16
CA TYR A 205 -7.20 -17.41 -9.42
C TYR A 205 -5.76 -17.60 -9.97
N SER A 206 -5.23 -18.81 -9.86
CA SER A 206 -3.84 -19.14 -10.23
C SER A 206 -3.47 -18.77 -11.68
N ALA A 207 -4.42 -18.79 -12.59
CA ALA A 207 -4.20 -18.43 -13.99
C ALA A 207 -4.01 -16.92 -14.24
N THR A 208 -4.47 -16.08 -13.31
CA THR A 208 -4.41 -14.61 -13.38
C THR A 208 -3.68 -14.02 -12.18
N SER A 209 -2.89 -14.84 -11.47
CA SER A 209 -2.17 -14.41 -10.27
C SER A 209 -1.03 -13.45 -10.62
N ASP A 210 -0.98 -12.32 -9.91
CA ASP A 210 0.14 -11.36 -9.96
C ASP A 210 1.26 -11.73 -8.99
N VAL A 211 1.10 -12.82 -8.24
CA VAL A 211 2.04 -13.28 -7.21
C VAL A 211 2.66 -14.60 -7.62
N LEU A 212 3.99 -14.63 -7.67
CA LEU A 212 4.73 -15.88 -7.87
C LEU A 212 4.57 -16.78 -6.65
N ARG A 213 4.24 -18.04 -6.90
CA ARG A 213 4.13 -19.07 -5.87
C ARG A 213 5.12 -20.20 -6.14
N PRO A 214 5.74 -20.76 -5.08
CA PRO A 214 6.60 -21.93 -5.26
C PRO A 214 5.74 -23.12 -5.73
N THR A 215 6.24 -23.84 -6.74
CA THR A 215 5.64 -25.09 -7.21
C THR A 215 6.28 -26.32 -6.56
N ALA A 216 7.44 -26.14 -5.95
CA ALA A 216 8.15 -27.16 -5.17
C ALA A 216 9.02 -26.48 -4.09
N ILE A 217 9.27 -27.19 -3.00
CA ILE A 217 10.30 -26.77 -2.04
C ILE A 217 11.65 -27.28 -2.56
N PRO A 218 12.66 -26.41 -2.73
CA PRO A 218 13.98 -26.82 -3.17
C PRO A 218 14.56 -27.95 -2.32
N ASN A 219 15.29 -28.88 -2.94
CA ASN A 219 15.99 -29.95 -2.23
C ASN A 219 17.32 -29.44 -1.62
N ASP A 220 17.19 -28.40 -0.81
CA ASP A 220 18.26 -27.79 -0.04
C ASP A 220 17.97 -27.99 1.46
N PRO A 221 18.91 -28.57 2.23
CA PRO A 221 18.66 -28.86 3.65
C PRO A 221 18.33 -27.64 4.50
N ALA A 222 18.93 -26.47 4.21
CA ALA A 222 18.68 -25.24 4.97
C ALA A 222 17.26 -24.69 4.66
N VAL A 223 16.85 -24.73 3.39
CA VAL A 223 15.50 -24.34 2.98
C VAL A 223 14.45 -25.27 3.57
N GLN A 224 14.69 -26.58 3.53
CA GLN A 224 13.77 -27.60 4.11
C GLN A 224 13.64 -27.44 5.63
N ALA A 225 14.75 -27.23 6.33
CA ALA A 225 14.76 -26.97 7.77
C ALA A 225 14.00 -25.69 8.12
N HIS A 226 14.19 -24.62 7.33
CA HIS A 226 13.47 -23.36 7.51
C HIS A 226 11.96 -23.54 7.31
N VAL A 227 11.56 -24.19 6.22
CA VAL A 227 10.14 -24.44 5.93
C VAL A 227 9.49 -25.30 7.00
N ALA A 228 10.19 -26.32 7.48
CA ALA A 228 9.71 -27.19 8.57
C ALA A 228 9.51 -26.43 9.90
N ALA A 229 10.29 -25.38 10.13
CA ALA A 229 10.19 -24.53 11.32
C ALA A 229 9.11 -23.43 11.20
N MET A 230 8.56 -23.19 10.00
CA MET A 230 7.55 -22.14 9.79
C MET A 230 6.21 -22.54 10.45
N ARG A 231 5.61 -21.61 11.17
CA ARG A 231 4.24 -21.75 11.70
C ARG A 231 3.20 -21.95 10.60
N TYR A 232 3.43 -21.34 9.44
CA TYR A 232 2.58 -21.42 8.26
C TYR A 232 3.47 -21.73 7.04
N PRO A 233 3.75 -23.02 6.78
CA PRO A 233 4.57 -23.39 5.63
C PRO A 233 3.87 -23.00 4.31
N PRO A 234 4.64 -22.75 3.24
CA PRO A 234 4.06 -22.46 1.94
C PRO A 234 3.21 -23.64 1.48
N THR A 235 2.04 -23.34 0.97
CA THR A 235 1.20 -24.34 0.29
C THR A 235 1.61 -24.34 -1.18
N LEU A 236 2.07 -25.46 -1.68
CA LEU A 236 2.45 -25.68 -3.08
C LEU A 236 1.22 -25.80 -3.97
#